data_d444665a0c2eb9256ed30d9e701ed92c
#
_entry.id   d444665a0c2eb9256ed30d9e701ed92c
#
_cell.length_a   1.000
_cell.length_b   1.000
_cell.length_c   1.000
_cell.angle_alpha   90.00
_cell.angle_beta   90.00
_cell.angle_gamma   90.00
#
_symmetry.space_group_name_H-M   'P 1'
#
loop_
_entity.id
_entity.type
_entity.pdbx_description
1 polymer ?
#
loop_
_entity_poly.entity_id
_entity_poly.type
_entity_poly.pdbx_seq_one_letter_code
_entity_poly.pdbx_strand_id
1 'polypeptide(L)'
;MDTLYNGWKNRETWNVNLWLSNDEQLYRLAVAYSQMARDGHELGLSEMNYRDFATNYLVYTSAGTPDGVAWLDESLDYDALNELLEELV
;
A
#
# COMPACT_ATOMS: atom_id res chain seq x y z
N MET A 1 -10.20 -0.83 -25.57
CA MET A 1 -9.72 0.38 -24.88
C MET A 1 -9.04 0.01 -23.58
N ASP A 2 -7.90 0.58 -23.35
CA ASP A 2 -7.18 0.37 -22.12
C ASP A 2 -7.87 1.10 -20.96
N THR A 3 -8.24 0.37 -19.94
CA THR A 3 -8.87 0.94 -18.75
C THR A 3 -7.86 1.14 -17.62
N LEU A 4 -6.59 0.75 -17.86
CA LEU A 4 -5.55 0.85 -16.85
C LEU A 4 -4.96 2.26 -16.82
N TYR A 5 -4.57 2.71 -15.63
CA TYR A 5 -3.88 3.98 -15.43
C TYR A 5 -2.41 3.68 -15.14
N ASN A 6 -1.53 3.98 -16.09
CA ASN A 6 -0.09 3.71 -15.97
C ASN A 6 0.23 2.27 -15.54
N GLY A 7 -0.57 1.30 -16.02
CA GLY A 7 -0.42 -0.10 -15.65
C GLY A 7 -1.20 -0.52 -14.42
N TRP A 8 -1.86 0.42 -13.72
CA TRP A 8 -2.69 0.14 -12.56
C TRP A 8 -4.17 0.16 -12.94
N LYS A 9 -5.00 -0.50 -12.16
CA LYS A 9 -6.43 -0.63 -12.44
C LYS A 9 -7.13 0.72 -12.61
N ASN A 10 -6.75 1.71 -11.79
CA ASN A 10 -7.34 3.04 -11.82
C ASN A 10 -6.37 4.07 -11.27
N ARG A 11 -6.76 5.35 -11.38
CA ARG A 11 -5.94 6.47 -10.91
C ARG A 11 -5.71 6.40 -9.40
N GLU A 12 -6.69 6.00 -8.64
CA GLU A 12 -6.61 5.96 -7.17
C GLU A 12 -5.53 4.97 -6.73
N THR A 13 -5.51 3.76 -7.31
CA THR A 13 -4.50 2.75 -7.00
C THR A 13 -3.11 3.21 -7.44
N TRP A 14 -3.01 3.78 -8.64
CA TRP A 14 -1.75 4.34 -9.14
C TRP A 14 -1.23 5.41 -8.18
N ASN A 15 -2.10 6.29 -7.70
CA ASN A 15 -1.71 7.42 -6.86
C ASN A 15 -1.16 6.92 -5.51
N VAL A 16 -1.80 5.93 -4.90
CA VAL A 16 -1.28 5.32 -3.67
C VAL A 16 0.10 4.71 -3.91
N ASN A 17 0.26 3.95 -5.01
CA ASN A 17 1.56 3.41 -5.37
C ASN A 17 2.61 4.50 -5.54
N LEU A 18 2.25 5.58 -6.23
CA LEU A 18 3.16 6.70 -6.47
C LEU A 18 3.71 7.26 -5.17
N TRP A 19 2.85 7.53 -4.21
CA TRP A 19 3.27 8.12 -2.93
C TRP A 19 4.02 7.13 -2.06
N LEU A 20 3.61 5.86 -2.01
CA LEU A 20 4.33 4.84 -1.25
C LEU A 20 5.72 4.59 -1.82
N SER A 21 5.89 4.74 -3.13
CA SER A 21 7.18 4.48 -3.79
C SER A 21 8.11 5.69 -3.79
N ASN A 22 7.57 6.90 -3.81
CA ASN A 22 8.37 8.11 -4.03
C ASN A 22 8.54 9.00 -2.78
N ASP A 23 7.65 8.90 -1.81
CA ASP A 23 7.82 9.62 -0.54
C ASP A 23 8.70 8.78 0.38
N GLU A 24 9.82 9.35 0.82
CA GLU A 24 10.80 8.62 1.60
C GLU A 24 10.22 8.06 2.90
N GLN A 25 9.44 8.86 3.62
CA GLN A 25 8.85 8.43 4.89
C GLN A 25 7.84 7.32 4.70
N LEU A 26 6.97 7.46 3.70
CA LEU A 26 5.97 6.45 3.39
C LEU A 26 6.63 5.16 2.90
N TYR A 27 7.66 5.29 2.08
CA TYR A 27 8.40 4.13 1.58
C TYR A 27 9.05 3.36 2.74
N ARG A 28 9.73 4.06 3.64
CA ARG A 28 10.35 3.42 4.81
C ARG A 28 9.33 2.72 5.69
N LEU A 29 8.17 3.34 5.88
CA LEU A 29 7.09 2.76 6.66
C LEU A 29 6.57 1.48 6.00
N ALA A 30 6.38 1.51 4.68
CA ALA A 30 5.93 0.35 3.94
C ALA A 30 6.93 -0.79 4.00
N VAL A 31 8.23 -0.49 3.87
CA VAL A 31 9.29 -1.50 3.97
C VAL A 31 9.31 -2.12 5.37
N ALA A 32 9.23 -1.29 6.40
CA ALA A 32 9.24 -1.78 7.79
C ALA A 32 8.04 -2.69 8.06
N TYR A 33 6.85 -2.28 7.61
CA TYR A 33 5.66 -3.12 7.75
C TYR A 33 5.83 -4.45 7.01
N SER A 34 6.31 -4.38 5.77
CA SER A 34 6.46 -5.59 4.94
C SER A 34 7.43 -6.58 5.56
N GLN A 35 8.54 -6.10 6.15
CA GLN A 35 9.50 -6.95 6.83
C GLN A 35 8.88 -7.60 8.07
N MET A 36 8.17 -6.83 8.88
CA MET A 36 7.50 -7.37 10.07
C MET A 36 6.44 -8.40 9.70
N ALA A 37 5.65 -8.11 8.67
CA ALA A 37 4.59 -9.00 8.23
C ALA A 37 5.17 -10.31 7.68
N ARG A 38 6.28 -10.23 6.95
CA ARG A 38 6.95 -11.43 6.45
C ARG A 38 7.45 -12.30 7.60
N ASP A 39 8.11 -11.68 8.58
CA ASP A 39 8.62 -12.42 9.75
C ASP A 39 7.46 -13.03 10.55
N GLY A 40 6.38 -12.28 10.73
CA GLY A 40 5.18 -12.77 11.40
C GLY A 40 4.51 -13.90 10.63
N HIS A 41 4.51 -13.83 9.30
CA HIS A 41 3.95 -14.88 8.45
C HIS A 41 4.75 -16.18 8.60
N GLU A 42 6.09 -16.09 8.61
CA GLU A 42 6.94 -17.26 8.82
C GLU A 42 6.66 -17.95 10.16
N LEU A 43 6.24 -17.17 11.15
CA LEU A 43 5.85 -17.69 12.45
C LEU A 43 4.36 -18.06 12.53
N GLY A 44 3.61 -17.87 11.44
CA GLY A 44 2.18 -18.13 11.39
C GLY A 44 1.33 -17.12 12.13
N LEU A 45 1.86 -15.91 12.41
CA LEU A 45 1.20 -14.91 13.25
C LEU A 45 0.49 -13.79 12.48
N SER A 46 0.87 -13.54 11.22
CA SER A 46 0.25 -12.45 10.46
C SER A 46 0.35 -12.68 8.97
N GLU A 47 -0.49 -11.96 8.22
CA GLU A 47 -0.46 -11.94 6.77
C GLU A 47 -0.16 -10.52 6.30
N MET A 48 0.65 -10.42 5.25
CA MET A 48 0.97 -9.14 4.65
C MET A 48 -0.18 -8.70 3.76
N ASN A 49 -0.83 -7.57 4.09
CA ASN A 49 -1.82 -7.00 3.20
C ASN A 49 -1.90 -5.49 3.39
N TYR A 50 -2.26 -4.82 2.29
CA TYR A 50 -2.32 -3.36 2.26
C TYR A 50 -3.39 -2.81 3.20
N ARG A 51 -4.55 -3.46 3.30
CA ARG A 51 -5.64 -2.98 4.17
C ARG A 51 -5.18 -2.91 5.63
N ASP A 52 -4.47 -3.94 6.09
CA ASP A 52 -3.92 -3.96 7.44
C ASP A 52 -2.88 -2.85 7.63
N PHE A 53 -1.99 -2.69 6.65
CA PHE A 53 -0.99 -1.64 6.68
C PHE A 53 -1.63 -0.25 6.73
N ALA A 54 -2.63 0.01 5.88
CA ALA A 54 -3.30 1.31 5.86
C ALA A 54 -4.05 1.57 7.16
N THR A 55 -4.77 0.58 7.67
CA THR A 55 -5.59 0.72 8.88
C THR A 55 -4.75 0.98 10.12
N ASN A 56 -3.59 0.33 10.23
CA ASN A 56 -2.79 0.38 11.45
C ASN A 56 -1.61 1.37 11.37
N TYR A 57 -1.26 1.85 10.19
CA TYR A 57 -0.09 2.72 10.01
C TYR A 57 -0.40 3.98 9.19
N LEU A 58 -0.90 3.83 7.96
CA LEU A 58 -1.05 4.98 7.07
C LEU A 58 -2.04 6.03 7.57
N VAL A 59 -3.16 5.60 8.13
CA VAL A 59 -4.20 6.54 8.60
C VAL A 59 -3.71 7.42 9.74
N TYR A 60 -2.66 7.00 10.45
CA TYR A 60 -2.06 7.80 11.51
C TYR A 60 -1.10 8.87 10.98
N THR A 61 -0.68 8.77 9.72
CA THR A 61 0.16 9.79 9.09
C THR A 61 -0.71 10.90 8.50
N SER A 62 -1.80 10.52 7.81
CA SER A 62 -2.76 11.43 7.21
C SER A 62 -3.96 10.64 6.74
N ALA A 63 -5.02 11.33 6.30
CA ALA A 63 -6.23 10.67 5.80
C ALA A 63 -6.03 10.02 4.44
N GLY A 64 -5.01 10.45 3.69
CA GLY A 64 -4.76 9.93 2.35
C GLY A 64 -3.54 10.57 1.73
N THR A 65 -3.37 10.38 0.42
CA THR A 65 -2.25 10.96 -0.31
C THR A 65 -2.37 12.48 -0.39
N PRO A 66 -1.27 13.20 -0.62
CA PRO A 66 -1.34 14.65 -0.87
C PRO A 66 -2.22 15.04 -2.05
N ASP A 67 -2.47 14.11 -2.97
CA ASP A 67 -3.36 14.34 -4.11
C ASP A 67 -4.83 14.07 -3.79
N GLY A 68 -5.15 13.70 -2.55
CA GLY A 68 -6.53 13.58 -2.10
C GLY A 68 -7.14 12.20 -2.19
N VAL A 69 -6.33 11.16 -2.40
CA VAL A 69 -6.82 9.78 -2.44
C VAL A 69 -6.75 9.18 -1.03
N ALA A 70 -7.88 8.76 -0.49
CA ALA A 70 -7.91 8.13 0.83
C ALA A 70 -7.14 6.80 0.82
N TRP A 71 -6.39 6.53 1.90
CA TRP A 71 -5.62 5.28 2.02
C TRP A 71 -6.48 4.03 1.96
N LEU A 72 -7.75 4.13 2.33
CA LEU A 72 -8.72 3.03 2.33
C LEU A 72 -9.87 3.27 1.36
N ASP A 73 -9.60 3.97 0.25
CA ASP A 73 -10.60 4.24 -0.78
C ASP A 73 -11.16 2.92 -1.33
N GLU A 74 -12.47 2.88 -1.51
CA GLU A 74 -13.16 1.67 -1.98
C GLU A 74 -12.76 1.25 -3.39
N SER A 75 -12.31 2.19 -4.20
CA SER A 75 -11.93 1.92 -5.59
C SER A 75 -10.52 1.33 -5.73
N LEU A 76 -9.74 1.25 -4.64
CA LEU A 76 -8.39 0.71 -4.69
C LEU A 76 -8.38 -0.76 -5.07
N ASP A 77 -7.40 -1.14 -5.89
CA ASP A 77 -7.11 -2.54 -6.18
C ASP A 77 -6.21 -3.08 -5.06
N TYR A 78 -6.85 -3.62 -4.03
CA TYR A 78 -6.13 -4.11 -2.85
C TYR A 78 -5.19 -5.26 -3.16
N ASP A 79 -5.54 -6.11 -4.13
CA ASP A 79 -4.67 -7.22 -4.52
C ASP A 79 -3.36 -6.70 -5.12
N ALA A 80 -3.44 -5.70 -5.98
CA ALA A 80 -2.25 -5.09 -6.57
C ALA A 80 -1.38 -4.41 -5.51
N LEU A 81 -2.00 -3.76 -4.54
CA LEU A 81 -1.26 -3.11 -3.45
C LEU A 81 -0.64 -4.14 -2.50
N ASN A 82 -1.30 -5.28 -2.30
CA ASN A 82 -0.71 -6.40 -1.56
C ASN A 82 0.57 -6.89 -2.24
N GLU A 83 0.53 -7.05 -3.56
CA GLU A 83 1.70 -7.45 -4.34
C GLU A 83 2.83 -6.41 -4.24
N LEU A 84 2.47 -5.13 -4.25
CA LEU A 84 3.45 -4.06 -4.07
C LEU A 84 4.21 -4.23 -2.76
N LEU A 85 3.50 -4.48 -1.67
CA LEU A 85 4.14 -4.68 -0.36
C LEU A 85 5.04 -5.91 -0.36
N GLU A 86 4.61 -6.99 -1.01
CA GLU A 86 5.43 -8.21 -1.10
C GLU A 86 6.74 -7.97 -1.85
N GLU A 87 6.73 -7.09 -2.83
CA GLU A 87 7.92 -6.77 -3.61
C GLU A 87 8.96 -5.95 -2.83
N LEU A 88 8.57 -5.34 -1.72
CA LEU A 88 9.46 -4.51 -0.91
C LEU A 88 10.38 -5.33 0.02
N VAL A 89 10.18 -6.64 0.10
CA VAL A 89 10.99 -7.51 0.97
C VAL A 89 11.67 -8.63 0.22
#